data_ac143a2ae534a255b9cf0babc735041d
#
_entry.id   ac143a2ae534a255b9cf0babc735041d
#
_cell.length_a   1.000
_cell.length_b   1.000
_cell.length_c   1.000
_cell.angle_alpha   90.00
_cell.angle_beta   90.00
_cell.angle_gamma   90.00
#
_symmetry.space_group_name_H-M   'P 1'
#
loop_
_entity.id
_entity.type
_entity.pdbx_description
1 polymer ?
#
loop_
_entity_poly.entity_id
_entity_poly.type
_entity_poly.pdbx_seq_one_letter_code
_entity_poly.pdbx_strand_id
1 'polypeptide(L)'
;MCSLFGVIDFKECLSTHTKNKILNTLARECQVRGTDATGIAYNFNDRLRIYKRPLPARKMKIHIPNGVNVVMGHTRMTTQGNAQFNQNNHPFLGKVAGNSFALAHNGVLWNDKELRMEENLPMTSVETDSY
;
A
#
# COMPACT_ATOMS: atom_id res chain seq x y z
N MET A 1 13.84 -2.65 5.34
CA MET A 1 12.64 -2.04 5.94
C MET A 1 11.86 -1.30 4.89
N CYS A 2 10.54 -1.34 4.96
CA CYS A 2 9.65 -0.65 4.02
C CYS A 2 9.55 0.86 4.31
N SER A 3 8.82 1.59 3.49
CA SER A 3 8.42 2.98 3.76
C SER A 3 6.95 3.20 3.46
N LEU A 4 6.36 4.15 4.18
CA LEU A 4 5.02 4.65 3.96
C LEU A 4 5.09 6.08 3.45
N PHE A 5 4.22 6.45 2.51
CA PHE A 5 4.08 7.81 2.02
C PHE A 5 2.61 8.10 1.72
N GLY A 6 2.28 9.34 1.49
CA GLY A 6 0.91 9.69 1.13
C GLY A 6 0.67 11.19 1.02
N VAL A 7 -0.55 11.52 0.64
CA VAL A 7 -1.05 12.90 0.57
C VAL A 7 -2.45 12.94 1.18
N ILE A 8 -2.70 13.95 2.00
CA ILE A 8 -4.03 14.30 2.51
C ILE A 8 -4.25 15.79 2.21
N ASP A 9 -5.19 16.08 1.33
CA ASP A 9 -5.57 17.44 0.92
C ASP A 9 -6.99 17.75 1.40
N PHE A 10 -7.15 18.02 2.68
CA PHE A 10 -8.47 18.29 3.29
C PHE A 10 -9.20 19.50 2.71
N LYS A 11 -8.46 20.49 2.26
CA LYS A 11 -9.03 21.74 1.73
C LYS A 11 -9.21 21.72 0.21
N GLU A 12 -8.84 20.59 -0.43
CA GLU A 12 -8.90 20.46 -1.90
C GLU A 12 -8.15 21.60 -2.62
N CYS A 13 -7.01 22.02 -2.05
CA CYS A 13 -6.22 23.16 -2.54
C CYS A 13 -5.26 22.79 -3.68
N LEU A 14 -4.90 21.50 -3.79
CA LEU A 14 -3.92 21.04 -4.75
C LEU A 14 -4.58 20.56 -6.05
N SER A 15 -4.00 20.94 -7.19
CA SER A 15 -4.40 20.35 -8.46
C SER A 15 -4.02 18.86 -8.51
N THR A 16 -4.73 18.09 -9.33
CA THR A 16 -4.41 16.68 -9.56
C THR A 16 -2.98 16.50 -10.09
N HIS A 17 -2.54 17.36 -10.98
CA HIS A 17 -1.17 17.39 -11.49
C HIS A 17 -0.15 17.54 -10.35
N THR A 18 -0.38 18.49 -9.45
CA THR A 18 0.50 18.70 -8.28
C THR A 18 0.51 17.49 -7.36
N LYS A 19 -0.66 16.90 -7.05
CA LYS A 19 -0.76 15.68 -6.23
C LYS A 19 0.00 14.52 -6.86
N ASN A 20 -0.14 14.28 -8.15
CA ASN A 20 0.61 13.24 -8.87
C ASN A 20 2.12 13.48 -8.82
N LYS A 21 2.57 14.71 -8.98
CA LYS A 21 3.98 15.08 -8.86
C LYS A 21 4.53 14.81 -7.47
N ILE A 22 3.79 15.20 -6.43
CA ILE A 22 4.16 14.95 -5.03
C ILE A 22 4.25 13.45 -4.77
N LEU A 23 3.24 12.66 -5.15
CA LEU A 23 3.20 11.22 -4.93
C LEU A 23 4.36 10.50 -5.62
N ASN A 24 4.66 10.83 -6.87
CA ASN A 24 5.79 10.23 -7.57
C ASN A 24 7.14 10.61 -6.95
N THR A 25 7.29 11.85 -6.49
CA THR A 25 8.48 12.30 -5.77
C THR A 25 8.65 11.54 -4.46
N LEU A 26 7.61 11.49 -3.63
CA LEU A 26 7.64 10.77 -2.35
C LEU A 26 7.93 9.29 -2.53
N ALA A 27 7.31 8.64 -3.52
CA ALA A 27 7.56 7.23 -3.80
C ALA A 27 9.03 6.96 -4.18
N ARG A 28 9.63 7.84 -4.98
CA ARG A 28 11.05 7.73 -5.36
C ARG A 28 11.99 7.93 -4.18
N GLU A 29 11.69 8.90 -3.31
CA GLU A 29 12.46 9.12 -2.08
C GLU A 29 12.32 7.92 -1.13
N CYS A 30 11.11 7.37 -0.99
CA CYS A 30 10.83 6.22 -0.15
C CYS A 30 11.48 4.93 -0.66
N GLN A 31 11.74 4.79 -1.97
CA GLN A 31 12.30 3.54 -2.53
C GLN A 31 13.70 3.21 -2.03
N VAL A 32 14.44 4.16 -1.46
CA VAL A 32 15.74 3.87 -0.82
C VAL A 32 15.62 2.83 0.29
N ARG A 33 14.43 2.64 0.84
CA ARG A 33 14.14 1.65 1.88
C ARG A 33 13.44 0.40 1.35
N GLY A 34 13.04 0.35 0.09
CA GLY A 34 12.39 -0.82 -0.48
C GLY A 34 12.17 -0.67 -1.98
N THR A 35 12.78 -1.58 -2.74
CA THR A 35 12.72 -1.59 -4.21
C THR A 35 12.01 -2.82 -4.78
N ASP A 36 11.47 -3.68 -3.91
CA ASP A 36 10.88 -4.96 -4.35
C ASP A 36 9.48 -4.78 -4.90
N ALA A 37 8.71 -3.87 -4.31
CA ALA A 37 7.36 -3.55 -4.77
C ALA A 37 6.96 -2.13 -4.35
N THR A 38 6.00 -1.56 -5.10
CA THR A 38 5.39 -0.26 -4.81
C THR A 38 3.88 -0.37 -4.96
N GLY A 39 3.15 0.25 -4.06
CA GLY A 39 1.70 0.26 -4.10
C GLY A 39 1.09 1.52 -3.55
N ILE A 40 -0.12 1.84 -4.00
CA ILE A 40 -0.95 2.94 -3.51
C ILE A 40 -2.38 2.48 -3.29
N ALA A 41 -3.09 3.20 -2.42
CA ALA A 41 -4.52 3.04 -2.23
C ALA A 41 -5.19 4.42 -2.10
N TYR A 42 -6.37 4.55 -2.66
CA TYR A 42 -7.20 5.76 -2.60
C TYR A 42 -8.67 5.44 -2.85
N ASN A 43 -9.57 6.32 -2.47
CA ASN A 43 -10.98 6.24 -2.83
C ASN A 43 -11.28 7.05 -4.08
N PHE A 44 -12.05 6.44 -4.98
CA PHE A 44 -12.55 7.09 -6.19
C PHE A 44 -13.93 6.54 -6.56
N ASN A 45 -14.91 7.43 -6.80
CA ASN A 45 -16.30 7.06 -7.07
C ASN A 45 -16.87 6.08 -6.01
N ASP A 46 -16.72 6.42 -4.73
CA ASP A 46 -17.18 5.63 -3.57
C ASP A 46 -16.62 4.20 -3.49
N ARG A 47 -15.50 3.96 -4.18
CA ARG A 47 -14.82 2.65 -4.17
C ARG A 47 -13.36 2.81 -3.80
N LEU A 48 -12.89 1.90 -2.95
CA LEU A 48 -11.47 1.77 -2.66
C LEU A 48 -10.74 1.20 -3.90
N ARG A 49 -9.68 1.89 -4.30
CA ARG A 49 -8.78 1.48 -5.38
C ARG A 49 -7.43 1.16 -4.80
N ILE A 50 -6.90 0.00 -5.16
CA ILE A 50 -5.55 -0.42 -4.80
C ILE A 50 -4.80 -0.71 -6.10
N TYR A 51 -3.68 -0.04 -6.30
CA TYR A 51 -2.77 -0.28 -7.41
C TYR A 51 -1.39 -0.59 -6.86
N LYS A 52 -0.90 -1.78 -7.12
CA LYS A 52 0.41 -2.26 -6.64
C LYS A 52 1.08 -3.14 -7.68
N ARG A 53 2.41 -3.06 -7.73
CA ARG A 53 3.23 -3.83 -8.66
C ARG A 53 4.53 -4.27 -7.99
N PRO A 54 5.09 -5.44 -8.37
CA PRO A 54 6.40 -5.90 -7.92
C PRO A 54 7.52 -5.14 -8.66
N LEU A 55 7.54 -3.82 -8.50
CA LEU A 55 8.47 -2.91 -9.16
C LEU A 55 8.93 -1.83 -8.18
N PRO A 56 10.19 -1.38 -8.30
CA PRO A 56 10.64 -0.19 -7.58
C PRO A 56 9.89 1.06 -8.07
N ALA A 57 9.75 2.05 -7.19
CA ALA A 57 8.98 3.26 -7.48
C ALA A 57 9.47 4.02 -8.73
N ARG A 58 10.78 3.99 -9.02
CA ARG A 58 11.34 4.60 -10.23
C ARG A 58 10.81 4.00 -11.55
N LYS A 59 10.31 2.76 -11.50
CA LYS A 59 9.73 2.05 -12.66
C LYS A 59 8.20 2.07 -12.66
N MET A 60 7.59 2.64 -11.65
CA MET A 60 6.14 2.73 -11.51
C MET A 60 5.71 4.20 -11.56
N LYS A 61 4.84 4.55 -12.51
CA LYS A 61 4.26 5.88 -12.58
C LYS A 61 2.94 5.90 -11.81
N ILE A 62 2.89 6.72 -10.75
CA ILE A 62 1.67 6.94 -9.98
C ILE A 62 0.82 7.99 -10.72
N HIS A 63 -0.42 7.64 -10.96
CA HIS A 63 -1.41 8.53 -11.57
C HIS A 63 -2.76 8.35 -10.88
N ILE A 64 -3.21 9.36 -10.14
CA ILE A 64 -4.53 9.39 -9.53
C ILE A 64 -5.49 10.23 -10.36
N PRO A 65 -6.79 9.90 -10.40
CA PRO A 65 -7.79 10.71 -11.11
C PRO A 65 -8.13 11.99 -10.34
N ASN A 66 -8.84 12.90 -11.01
CA ASN A 66 -9.36 14.12 -10.39
C ASN A 66 -10.33 13.78 -9.24
N GLY A 67 -10.33 14.61 -8.21
CA GLY A 67 -11.21 14.46 -7.06
C GLY A 67 -10.68 13.55 -5.93
N VAL A 68 -9.52 12.94 -6.10
CA VAL A 68 -8.87 12.14 -5.06
C VAL A 68 -8.06 13.06 -4.15
N ASN A 69 -8.39 13.07 -2.85
CA ASN A 69 -7.77 13.96 -1.86
C ASN A 69 -7.03 13.24 -0.74
N VAL A 70 -7.17 11.92 -0.67
CA VAL A 70 -6.45 11.07 0.29
C VAL A 70 -5.83 9.90 -0.45
N VAL A 71 -4.53 9.77 -0.36
CA VAL A 71 -3.76 8.67 -0.97
C VAL A 71 -2.76 8.16 0.05
N MET A 72 -2.71 6.87 0.25
CA MET A 72 -1.63 6.19 0.97
C MET A 72 -0.77 5.38 0.00
N GLY A 73 0.51 5.25 0.31
CA GLY A 73 1.45 4.50 -0.49
C GLY A 73 2.46 3.73 0.36
N HIS A 74 3.06 2.73 -0.26
CA HIS A 74 4.02 1.83 0.37
C HIS A 74 5.09 1.42 -0.62
N THR A 75 6.36 1.44 -0.18
CA THR A 75 7.49 0.80 -0.87
C THR A 75 7.99 -0.36 -0.04
N ARG A 76 8.11 -1.53 -0.66
CA ARG A 76 8.41 -2.78 0.04
C ARG A 76 9.86 -3.17 -0.06
N MET A 77 10.46 -3.53 1.07
CA MET A 77 11.61 -4.41 1.17
C MET A 77 11.12 -5.73 1.75
N THR A 78 11.29 -6.81 1.01
CA THR A 78 10.76 -8.12 1.39
C THR A 78 11.45 -8.66 2.64
N THR A 79 10.65 -8.99 3.65
CA THR A 79 11.07 -9.71 4.85
C THR A 79 10.43 -11.09 4.91
N GLN A 80 9.16 -11.19 4.52
CA GLN A 80 8.39 -12.42 4.41
C GLN A 80 7.58 -12.42 3.12
N GLY A 81 7.41 -13.59 2.51
CA GLY A 81 6.68 -13.77 1.26
C GLY A 81 7.42 -13.22 0.03
N ASN A 82 7.18 -13.79 -1.12
CA ASN A 82 7.82 -13.39 -2.37
C ASN A 82 7.12 -12.16 -2.97
N ALA A 83 7.88 -11.08 -3.21
CA ALA A 83 7.35 -9.84 -3.81
C ALA A 83 6.84 -10.02 -5.25
N GLN A 84 7.33 -11.02 -5.98
CA GLN A 84 6.86 -11.32 -7.35
C GLN A 84 5.39 -11.76 -7.35
N PHE A 85 4.90 -12.35 -6.26
CA PHE A 85 3.49 -12.60 -6.05
C PHE A 85 2.81 -11.34 -5.51
N ASN A 86 2.12 -10.63 -6.39
CA ASN A 86 1.59 -9.30 -6.07
C ASN A 86 0.58 -9.31 -4.90
N GLN A 87 -0.04 -10.45 -4.57
CA GLN A 87 -0.87 -10.59 -3.37
C GLN A 87 -0.09 -10.36 -2.07
N ASN A 88 1.22 -10.60 -2.06
CA ASN A 88 2.09 -10.39 -0.90
C ASN A 88 2.52 -8.92 -0.71
N ASN A 89 2.18 -8.04 -1.66
CA ASN A 89 2.60 -6.64 -1.63
C ASN A 89 1.53 -5.74 -1.01
N HIS A 90 1.99 -4.69 -0.32
CA HIS A 90 1.14 -3.66 0.26
C HIS A 90 0.66 -2.63 -0.78
N PRO A 91 -0.48 -1.97 -0.56
CA PRO A 91 -1.45 -2.18 0.51
C PRO A 91 -2.29 -3.45 0.32
N PHE A 92 -2.83 -3.96 1.42
CA PHE A 92 -3.80 -5.07 1.43
C PHE A 92 -5.23 -4.54 1.49
N LEU A 93 -6.14 -5.24 0.83
CA LEU A 93 -7.58 -5.02 0.94
C LEU A 93 -8.11 -5.79 2.13
N GLY A 94 -8.76 -5.11 3.05
CA GLY A 94 -9.55 -5.70 4.12
C GLY A 94 -11.01 -5.26 4.05
N LYS A 95 -11.88 -6.01 4.73
CA LYS A 95 -13.30 -5.67 4.88
C LYS A 95 -13.74 -5.86 6.32
N VAL A 96 -14.46 -4.89 6.84
CA VAL A 96 -15.07 -4.95 8.18
C VAL A 96 -16.43 -4.28 8.16
N ALA A 97 -17.44 -4.94 8.70
CA ALA A 97 -18.82 -4.42 8.77
C ALA A 97 -19.34 -3.84 7.42
N GLY A 98 -19.03 -4.51 6.29
CA GLY A 98 -19.45 -4.08 4.97
C GLY A 98 -18.58 -2.97 4.34
N ASN A 99 -17.64 -2.41 5.08
CA ASN A 99 -16.72 -1.38 4.59
C ASN A 99 -15.38 -1.99 4.15
N SER A 100 -14.84 -1.48 3.05
CA SER A 100 -13.51 -1.84 2.60
C SER A 100 -12.47 -0.86 3.14
N PHE A 101 -11.31 -1.38 3.52
CA PHE A 101 -10.16 -0.57 3.91
C PHE A 101 -8.87 -1.08 3.25
N ALA A 102 -7.87 -0.21 3.17
CA ALA A 102 -6.53 -0.57 2.76
C ALA A 102 -5.59 -0.53 3.96
N LEU A 103 -4.77 -1.56 4.10
CA LEU A 103 -3.75 -1.65 5.14
C LEU A 103 -2.36 -1.68 4.52
N ALA A 104 -1.46 -0.85 5.02
CA ALA A 104 -0.03 -0.96 4.75
C ALA A 104 0.73 -0.90 6.08
N HIS A 105 1.78 -1.70 6.20
CA HIS A 105 2.55 -1.83 7.43
C HIS A 105 4.05 -1.74 7.12
N ASN A 106 4.75 -0.97 7.93
CA ASN A 106 6.22 -0.94 7.96
C ASN A 106 6.70 -1.51 9.30
N GLY A 107 6.88 -2.82 9.34
CA GLY A 107 7.29 -3.57 10.52
C GLY A 107 7.31 -5.06 10.24
N VAL A 108 7.55 -5.86 11.26
CA VAL A 108 7.53 -7.32 11.21
C VAL A 108 6.83 -7.86 12.46
N LEU A 109 5.86 -8.74 12.27
CA LEU A 109 5.25 -9.56 13.31
C LEU A 109 5.95 -10.93 13.30
N TRP A 110 6.75 -11.20 14.29
CA TRP A 110 7.53 -12.44 14.38
C TRP A 110 6.68 -13.66 14.76
N ASN A 111 5.53 -13.44 15.40
CA ASN A 111 4.61 -14.47 15.86
C ASN A 111 3.30 -14.54 15.06
N ASP A 112 3.31 -14.08 13.80
CA ASP A 112 2.13 -14.01 12.92
C ASP A 112 1.41 -15.36 12.78
N LYS A 113 2.16 -16.46 12.69
CA LYS A 113 1.61 -17.82 12.56
C LYS A 113 0.90 -18.29 13.84
N GLU A 114 1.49 -17.98 15.01
CA GLU A 114 0.89 -18.31 16.31
C GLU A 114 -0.41 -17.53 16.50
N LEU A 115 -0.39 -16.22 16.23
CA LEU A 115 -1.57 -15.35 16.30
C LEU A 115 -2.70 -15.86 15.38
N ARG A 116 -2.37 -16.29 14.16
CA ARG A 116 -3.37 -16.84 13.24
C ARG A 116 -4.06 -18.08 13.81
N MET A 117 -3.32 -18.95 14.47
CA MET A 117 -3.88 -20.15 15.09
C MET A 117 -4.69 -19.83 16.35
N GLU A 118 -4.19 -18.97 17.22
CA GLU A 118 -4.84 -18.56 18.46
C GLU A 118 -6.18 -17.84 18.20
N GLU A 119 -6.20 -16.94 17.21
CA GLU A 119 -7.37 -16.14 16.86
C GLU A 119 -8.27 -16.80 15.80
N ASN A 120 -7.97 -18.03 15.38
CA ASN A 120 -8.69 -18.76 14.33
C ASN A 120 -8.91 -17.92 13.06
N LEU A 121 -7.89 -17.19 12.61
CA LEU A 121 -7.99 -16.34 11.43
C LEU A 121 -8.15 -17.18 10.15
N PRO A 122 -8.87 -16.67 9.15
CA PRO A 122 -9.08 -17.38 7.90
C PRO A 122 -7.78 -17.79 7.22
N MET A 123 -7.79 -18.93 6.55
CA MET A 123 -6.67 -19.33 5.69
C MET A 123 -6.50 -18.34 4.53
N THR A 124 -5.26 -18.07 4.19
CA THR A 124 -4.91 -17.15 3.11
C THR A 124 -3.71 -17.67 2.32
N SER A 125 -3.63 -17.31 1.04
CA SER A 125 -2.45 -17.50 0.20
C SER A 125 -1.42 -16.37 0.33
N VAL A 126 -1.74 -15.33 1.10
CA VAL A 126 -0.82 -14.23 1.38
C VAL A 126 0.19 -14.66 2.44
N GLU A 127 1.47 -14.49 2.14
CA GLU A 127 2.58 -15.01 2.95
C GLU A 127 3.20 -13.96 3.88
N THR A 128 2.61 -12.76 3.95
CA THR A 128 3.13 -11.67 4.78
C THR A 128 2.46 -11.62 6.13
N ASP A 129 3.23 -11.22 7.13
CA ASP A 129 2.81 -11.08 8.53
C ASP A 129 1.70 -10.04 8.77
N SER A 130 1.54 -9.13 7.84
CA SER A 130 0.61 -7.99 7.99
C SER A 130 -0.80 -8.24 7.45
N TYR A 131 -1.08 -9.43 6.91
CA TYR A 131 -2.37 -9.76 6.31
C TYR A 131 -3.29 -10.54 7.23
#